data_6f4712a3af5b42a1bbf76cbbeca827f7
#
_entry.id   6f4712a3af5b42a1bbf76cbbeca827f7
#
_cell.length_a   1.000
_cell.length_b   1.000
_cell.length_c   1.000
_cell.angle_alpha   90.00
_cell.angle_beta   90.00
_cell.angle_gamma   90.00
#
_symmetry.space_group_name_H-M   'P 1'
#
loop_
_entity.id
_entity.type
_entity.pdbx_description
1 polymer ?
#
loop_
_entity_poly.entity_id
_entity_poly.type
_entity_poly.pdbx_seq_one_letter_code
_entity_poly.pdbx_strand_id
1 'polypeptide(L)'
;MADLSSKVKNIKLVATDIDGVRTDATMYVTPDGVWMKAFSTYDGMAVSMLKRKGLIVAILTSENTDIVLARSEKLKIEEVYVDEHEKLKRLIYLSKKYKISMDEVAYIGDDINDLDALKAVGFSALAGNSPIQDQFTPDYITKRHGGYGAFREFADIILNAQ
;
A
#
# COMPACT_ATOMS: atom_id res chain seq x y z
N MET A 1 8.78 -21.66 9.08
CA MET A 1 8.11 -20.40 8.68
C MET A 1 8.21 -19.46 9.87
N ALA A 2 8.92 -18.33 9.72
CA ALA A 2 8.85 -17.29 10.75
C ALA A 2 7.38 -16.94 10.92
N ASP A 3 6.92 -16.91 12.16
CA ASP A 3 5.53 -16.58 12.47
C ASP A 3 5.23 -15.18 11.90
N LEU A 4 4.28 -15.09 10.98
CA LEU A 4 3.85 -13.84 10.35
C LEU A 4 3.52 -12.79 11.42
N SER A 5 2.95 -13.23 12.53
CA SER A 5 2.64 -12.40 13.70
C SER A 5 3.88 -11.68 14.26
N SER A 6 5.04 -12.34 14.28
CA SER A 6 6.27 -11.73 14.78
C SER A 6 6.78 -10.60 13.88
N LYS A 7 6.62 -10.73 12.56
CA LYS A 7 7.03 -9.71 11.60
C LYS A 7 6.17 -8.45 11.67
N VAL A 8 4.87 -8.60 11.87
CA VAL A 8 3.93 -7.46 11.80
C VAL A 8 3.72 -6.76 13.14
N LYS A 9 4.16 -7.35 14.25
CA LYS A 9 3.94 -6.83 15.61
C LYS A 9 4.52 -5.42 15.82
N ASN A 10 5.65 -5.12 15.17
CA ASN A 10 6.38 -3.87 15.37
C ASN A 10 6.16 -2.85 14.23
N ILE A 11 5.25 -3.13 13.31
CA ILE A 11 4.96 -2.20 12.20
C ILE A 11 4.40 -0.89 12.75
N LYS A 12 4.93 0.22 12.24
CA LYS A 12 4.53 1.59 12.60
C LYS A 12 4.05 2.39 11.38
N LEU A 13 4.51 2.02 10.18
CA LEU A 13 4.12 2.65 8.95
C LEU A 13 3.62 1.59 7.96
N VAL A 14 2.45 1.84 7.39
CA VAL A 14 1.81 1.00 6.37
C VAL A 14 1.71 1.80 5.08
N ALA A 15 2.48 1.42 4.08
CA ALA A 15 2.48 2.07 2.78
C ALA A 15 1.84 1.17 1.71
N THR A 16 1.26 1.80 0.69
CA THR A 16 0.51 1.10 -0.37
C THR A 16 0.70 1.79 -1.72
N ASP A 17 0.75 0.99 -2.79
CA ASP A 17 0.44 1.49 -4.12
C ASP A 17 -1.09 1.74 -4.26
N ILE A 18 -1.49 2.29 -5.37
CA ILE A 18 -2.90 2.54 -5.72
C ILE A 18 -3.38 1.56 -6.79
N ASP A 19 -2.81 1.63 -7.99
CA ASP A 19 -3.28 0.87 -9.13
C ASP A 19 -2.88 -0.60 -9.00
N GLY A 20 -3.86 -1.50 -9.05
CA GLY A 20 -3.66 -2.93 -8.81
C GLY A 20 -3.69 -3.36 -7.34
N VAL A 21 -3.70 -2.41 -6.38
CA VAL A 21 -3.82 -2.69 -4.94
C VAL A 21 -5.12 -2.14 -4.37
N ARG A 22 -5.33 -0.83 -4.45
CA ARG A 22 -6.55 -0.15 -3.96
C ARG A 22 -7.59 0.04 -5.05
N THR A 23 -7.20 -0.15 -6.31
CA THR A 23 -8.05 -0.32 -7.48
C THR A 23 -7.77 -1.67 -8.12
N ASP A 24 -8.55 -2.06 -9.11
CA ASP A 24 -8.38 -3.28 -9.89
C ASP A 24 -7.39 -3.11 -11.08
N ALA A 25 -6.58 -2.05 -11.06
CA ALA A 25 -5.69 -1.62 -12.14
C ALA A 25 -6.42 -1.12 -13.41
N THR A 26 -7.75 -1.02 -13.41
CA THR A 26 -8.50 -0.46 -14.53
C THR A 26 -8.58 1.05 -14.41
N MET A 27 -8.30 1.74 -15.51
CA MET A 27 -8.47 3.18 -15.64
C MET A 27 -9.44 3.49 -16.79
N TYR A 28 -10.39 4.38 -16.54
CA TYR A 28 -11.25 4.93 -17.58
C TYR A 28 -10.62 6.23 -18.08
N VAL A 29 -10.22 6.26 -19.35
CA VAL A 29 -9.40 7.32 -19.91
C VAL A 29 -10.18 8.08 -20.98
N THR A 30 -10.07 9.41 -20.98
CA THR A 30 -10.53 10.31 -22.06
C THR A 30 -9.34 11.02 -22.66
N PRO A 31 -9.51 11.75 -23.78
CA PRO A 31 -8.44 12.59 -24.30
C PRO A 31 -7.86 13.62 -23.33
N ASP A 32 -8.65 13.98 -22.31
CA ASP A 32 -8.25 14.95 -21.25
C ASP A 32 -7.54 14.27 -20.07
N GLY A 33 -7.39 12.93 -20.09
CA GLY A 33 -6.71 12.17 -19.05
C GLY A 33 -7.57 11.08 -18.40
N VAL A 34 -7.18 10.66 -17.20
CA VAL A 34 -7.93 9.65 -16.43
C VAL A 34 -9.23 10.27 -15.91
N TRP A 35 -10.35 9.69 -16.33
CA TRP A 35 -11.69 10.15 -15.95
C TRP A 35 -12.17 9.56 -14.65
N MET A 36 -11.93 8.26 -14.42
CA MET A 36 -12.48 7.56 -13.26
C MET A 36 -11.59 6.40 -12.82
N LYS A 37 -11.52 6.19 -11.51
CA LYS A 37 -10.99 4.99 -10.85
C LYS A 37 -11.98 4.49 -9.80
N ALA A 38 -12.12 3.18 -9.64
CA ALA A 38 -12.97 2.58 -8.63
C ALA A 38 -12.16 2.23 -7.37
N PHE A 39 -12.62 2.70 -6.21
CA PHE A 39 -12.01 2.41 -4.91
C PHE A 39 -12.97 1.61 -4.02
N SER A 40 -12.44 0.60 -3.34
CA SER A 40 -13.18 -0.14 -2.33
C SER A 40 -13.41 0.70 -1.06
N THR A 41 -14.63 0.68 -0.55
CA THR A 41 -14.95 1.28 0.77
C THR A 41 -14.33 0.48 1.91
N TYR A 42 -14.10 -0.83 1.74
CA TYR A 42 -13.41 -1.68 2.72
C TYR A 42 -11.97 -1.24 2.92
N ASP A 43 -11.27 -0.89 1.83
CA ASP A 43 -9.90 -0.37 1.89
C ASP A 43 -9.87 1.03 2.53
N GLY A 44 -10.90 1.84 2.32
CA GLY A 44 -11.07 3.12 3.02
C GLY A 44 -11.25 2.95 4.52
N MET A 45 -12.01 1.95 4.96
CA MET A 45 -12.18 1.62 6.37
C MET A 45 -10.87 1.15 6.99
N ALA A 46 -10.05 0.38 6.26
CA ALA A 46 -8.73 -0.06 6.72
C ALA A 46 -7.82 1.12 7.10
N VAL A 47 -7.80 2.18 6.28
CA VAL A 47 -7.06 3.42 6.60
C VAL A 47 -7.51 3.98 7.94
N SER A 48 -8.81 4.09 8.16
CA SER A 48 -9.36 4.61 9.42
C SER A 48 -8.99 3.74 10.63
N MET A 49 -8.96 2.42 10.45
CA MET A 49 -8.60 1.47 11.51
C MET A 49 -7.11 1.57 11.85
N LEU A 50 -6.22 1.60 10.86
CA LEU A 50 -4.78 1.77 11.06
C LEU A 50 -4.47 3.09 11.77
N LYS A 51 -5.08 4.19 11.33
CA LYS A 51 -4.89 5.51 11.97
C LYS A 51 -5.39 5.55 13.41
N ARG A 52 -6.52 4.93 13.72
CA ARG A 52 -7.02 4.82 15.12
C ARG A 52 -6.07 4.03 16.02
N LYS A 53 -5.33 3.09 15.45
CA LYS A 53 -4.30 2.33 16.16
C LYS A 53 -2.97 3.10 16.30
N GLY A 54 -2.88 4.30 15.72
CA GLY A 54 -1.68 5.14 15.76
C GLY A 54 -0.65 4.82 14.67
N LEU A 55 -1.01 4.01 13.68
CA LEU A 55 -0.13 3.68 12.57
C LEU A 55 -0.16 4.78 11.50
N ILE A 56 1.00 5.05 10.92
CA ILE A 56 1.14 5.98 9.81
C ILE A 56 0.70 5.26 8.54
N VAL A 57 -0.12 5.92 7.71
CA VAL A 57 -0.52 5.40 6.40
C VAL A 57 0.05 6.28 5.31
N ALA A 58 0.73 5.66 4.32
CA ALA A 58 1.32 6.36 3.19
C ALA A 58 0.84 5.77 1.85
N ILE A 59 0.67 6.64 0.86
CA ILE A 59 0.36 6.27 -0.53
C ILE A 59 1.54 6.66 -1.40
N LEU A 60 2.04 5.69 -2.18
CA LEU A 60 3.11 5.86 -3.16
C LEU A 60 2.62 5.33 -4.51
N THR A 61 2.29 6.23 -5.43
CA THR A 61 1.78 5.85 -6.76
C THR A 61 2.53 6.56 -7.88
N SER A 62 2.83 5.85 -8.95
CA SER A 62 3.47 6.42 -10.14
C SER A 62 2.53 7.30 -10.95
N GLU A 63 1.22 7.13 -10.80
CA GLU A 63 0.22 7.95 -11.47
C GLU A 63 0.09 9.33 -10.82
N ASN A 64 -0.01 10.36 -11.67
CA ASN A 64 -0.28 11.74 -11.25
C ASN A 64 -1.73 12.09 -11.58
N THR A 65 -2.62 11.94 -10.62
CA THR A 65 -4.06 12.19 -10.83
C THR A 65 -4.72 12.80 -9.60
N ASP A 66 -5.53 13.83 -9.84
CA ASP A 66 -6.34 14.48 -8.80
C ASP A 66 -7.36 13.53 -8.16
N ILE A 67 -7.71 12.43 -8.83
CA ILE A 67 -8.60 11.40 -8.28
C ILE A 67 -8.00 10.76 -7.03
N VAL A 68 -6.69 10.45 -7.06
CA VAL A 68 -5.97 9.89 -5.91
C VAL A 68 -5.87 10.92 -4.79
N LEU A 69 -5.56 12.18 -5.12
CA LEU A 69 -5.48 13.27 -4.14
C LEU A 69 -6.81 13.49 -3.44
N ALA A 70 -7.91 13.60 -4.19
CA ALA A 70 -9.27 13.78 -3.64
C ALA A 70 -9.69 12.60 -2.75
N ARG A 71 -9.37 11.36 -3.16
CA ARG A 71 -9.66 10.17 -2.34
C ARG A 71 -8.85 10.16 -1.06
N SER A 72 -7.59 10.54 -1.13
CA SER A 72 -6.66 10.59 0.01
C SER A 72 -7.07 11.66 1.01
N GLU A 73 -7.47 12.84 0.54
CA GLU A 73 -8.00 13.91 1.37
C GLU A 73 -9.26 13.47 2.14
N LYS A 74 -10.22 12.83 1.45
CA LYS A 74 -11.42 12.27 2.10
C LYS A 74 -11.07 11.28 3.22
N LEU A 75 -10.00 10.49 3.06
CA LEU A 75 -9.53 9.54 4.04
C LEU A 75 -8.57 10.16 5.08
N LYS A 76 -8.25 11.46 4.92
CA LYS A 76 -7.32 12.19 5.78
C LYS A 76 -5.94 11.52 5.85
N ILE A 77 -5.44 11.04 4.71
CA ILE A 77 -4.07 10.50 4.60
C ILE A 77 -3.15 11.67 4.36
N GLU A 78 -2.13 11.83 5.19
CA GLU A 78 -1.19 12.96 5.13
C GLU A 78 0.00 12.67 4.21
N GLU A 79 0.46 11.41 4.18
CA GLU A 79 1.59 10.97 3.38
C GLU A 79 1.11 10.45 2.03
N VAL A 80 0.97 11.34 1.04
CA VAL A 80 0.48 11.01 -0.30
C VAL A 80 1.49 11.51 -1.33
N TYR A 81 2.02 10.58 -2.11
CA TYR A 81 3.04 10.83 -3.11
C TYR A 81 2.56 10.28 -4.45
N VAL A 82 2.14 11.18 -5.32
CA VAL A 82 1.81 10.94 -6.73
C VAL A 82 3.04 11.20 -7.59
N ASP A 83 3.07 10.68 -8.84
CA ASP A 83 4.24 10.75 -9.71
C ASP A 83 5.52 10.19 -9.04
N GLU A 84 5.34 9.18 -8.17
CA GLU A 84 6.42 8.62 -7.37
C GLU A 84 6.98 7.36 -8.03
N HIS A 85 8.09 7.52 -8.73
CA HIS A 85 8.78 6.43 -9.44
C HIS A 85 9.91 5.80 -8.62
N GLU A 86 10.34 6.44 -7.52
CA GLU A 86 11.42 5.95 -6.67
C GLU A 86 10.89 5.54 -5.28
N LYS A 87 9.94 4.62 -5.27
CA LYS A 87 9.19 4.22 -4.07
C LYS A 87 10.08 3.81 -2.89
N LEU A 88 11.19 3.09 -3.14
CA LEU A 88 12.15 2.75 -2.09
C LEU A 88 12.79 4.00 -1.46
N LYS A 89 13.22 4.96 -2.27
CA LYS A 89 13.78 6.21 -1.73
C LYS A 89 12.75 6.98 -0.89
N ARG A 90 11.49 6.95 -1.32
CA ARG A 90 10.41 7.56 -0.55
C ARG A 90 10.18 6.86 0.79
N LEU A 91 10.19 5.54 0.83
CA LEU A 91 10.08 4.80 2.09
C LEU A 91 11.27 5.08 3.04
N ILE A 92 12.50 5.16 2.50
CA ILE A 92 13.68 5.56 3.29
C ILE A 92 13.53 6.99 3.83
N TYR A 93 13.00 7.92 3.03
CA TYR A 93 12.70 9.27 3.51
C TYR A 93 11.68 9.24 4.66
N LEU A 94 10.58 8.49 4.52
CA LEU A 94 9.55 8.37 5.55
C LEU A 94 10.09 7.71 6.82
N SER A 95 10.92 6.67 6.69
CA SER A 95 11.54 6.01 7.85
C SER A 95 12.38 7.00 8.67
N LYS A 96 13.16 7.85 8.00
CA LYS A 96 13.94 8.92 8.65
C LYS A 96 13.06 10.00 9.28
N LYS A 97 12.02 10.44 8.55
CA LYS A 97 11.05 11.45 9.01
C LYS A 97 10.40 11.04 10.32
N TYR A 98 9.98 9.77 10.41
CA TYR A 98 9.29 9.22 11.57
C TYR A 98 10.21 8.53 12.59
N LYS A 99 11.52 8.50 12.33
CA LYS A 99 12.54 7.87 13.20
C LYS A 99 12.23 6.39 13.49
N ILE A 100 11.86 5.67 12.44
CA ILE A 100 11.60 4.23 12.45
C ILE A 100 12.58 3.51 11.53
N SER A 101 12.80 2.21 11.75
CA SER A 101 13.60 1.38 10.84
C SER A 101 12.76 0.86 9.67
N MET A 102 13.41 0.39 8.61
CA MET A 102 12.71 -0.26 7.49
C MET A 102 11.99 -1.55 7.92
N ASP A 103 12.46 -2.21 8.98
CA ASP A 103 11.79 -3.39 9.58
C ASP A 103 10.44 -3.05 10.24
N GLU A 104 10.21 -1.77 10.55
CA GLU A 104 8.95 -1.26 11.11
C GLU A 104 8.00 -0.71 10.02
N VAL A 105 8.36 -0.91 8.74
CA VAL A 105 7.56 -0.50 7.57
C VAL A 105 6.92 -1.72 6.94
N ALA A 106 5.63 -1.64 6.63
CA ALA A 106 4.91 -2.60 5.81
C ALA A 106 4.55 -1.97 4.46
N TYR A 107 4.69 -2.72 3.38
CA TYR A 107 4.37 -2.26 2.04
C TYR A 107 3.58 -3.31 1.25
N ILE A 108 2.52 -2.89 0.59
CA ILE A 108 1.78 -3.70 -0.37
C ILE A 108 1.83 -3.05 -1.75
N GLY A 109 2.24 -3.83 -2.74
CA GLY A 109 2.30 -3.46 -4.16
C GLY A 109 1.69 -4.53 -5.05
N ASP A 110 1.83 -4.38 -6.35
CA ASP A 110 1.32 -5.36 -7.31
C ASP A 110 2.23 -5.62 -8.50
N ASP A 111 3.15 -4.72 -8.86
CA ASP A 111 3.91 -4.82 -10.10
C ASP A 111 5.42 -4.54 -9.92
N ILE A 112 6.16 -4.63 -11.01
CA ILE A 112 7.63 -4.52 -11.06
C ILE A 112 8.18 -3.21 -10.49
N ASN A 113 7.43 -2.11 -10.61
CA ASN A 113 7.81 -0.81 -10.04
C ASN A 113 7.76 -0.77 -8.51
N ASP A 114 7.20 -1.80 -7.87
CA ASP A 114 7.17 -1.98 -6.42
C ASP A 114 8.32 -2.82 -5.87
N LEU A 115 9.03 -3.57 -6.72
CA LEU A 115 9.97 -4.62 -6.31
C LEU A 115 11.03 -4.13 -5.33
N ASP A 116 11.63 -2.97 -5.55
CA ASP A 116 12.69 -2.45 -4.68
C ASP A 116 12.13 -2.08 -3.29
N ALA A 117 10.92 -1.53 -3.25
CA ALA A 117 10.22 -1.24 -2.00
C ALA A 117 9.86 -2.55 -1.26
N LEU A 118 9.26 -3.51 -1.98
CA LEU A 118 8.85 -4.81 -1.43
C LEU A 118 10.02 -5.59 -0.81
N LYS A 119 11.21 -5.53 -1.43
CA LYS A 119 12.43 -6.22 -0.94
C LYS A 119 13.03 -5.59 0.30
N ALA A 120 12.75 -4.31 0.58
CA ALA A 120 13.44 -3.53 1.60
C ALA A 120 12.66 -3.37 2.90
N VAL A 121 11.37 -3.69 2.94
CA VAL A 121 10.52 -3.48 4.11
C VAL A 121 10.46 -4.71 5.03
N GLY A 122 10.08 -4.49 6.29
CA GLY A 122 9.94 -5.55 7.30
C GLY A 122 8.77 -6.49 7.03
N PHE A 123 7.71 -6.00 6.37
CA PHE A 123 6.58 -6.82 5.95
C PHE A 123 6.11 -6.44 4.56
N SER A 124 6.30 -7.34 3.60
CA SER A 124 5.94 -7.16 2.20
C SER A 124 4.71 -7.97 1.81
N ALA A 125 3.85 -7.40 0.96
CA ALA A 125 2.73 -8.13 0.39
C ALA A 125 2.51 -7.78 -1.09
N LEU A 126 2.00 -8.77 -1.84
CA LEU A 126 1.43 -8.58 -3.17
C LEU A 126 -0.09 -8.69 -3.11
N ALA A 127 -0.77 -7.89 -3.93
CA ALA A 127 -2.19 -8.06 -4.18
C ALA A 127 -2.46 -9.41 -4.88
N GLY A 128 -3.60 -10.04 -4.59
CA GLY A 128 -3.92 -11.38 -5.07
C GLY A 128 -4.04 -11.53 -6.59
N ASN A 129 -4.14 -10.42 -7.32
CA ASN A 129 -4.14 -10.35 -8.78
C ASN A 129 -2.79 -9.87 -9.36
N SER A 130 -1.76 -9.71 -8.55
CA SER A 130 -0.45 -9.25 -9.00
C SER A 130 0.10 -10.11 -10.14
N PRO A 131 0.59 -9.50 -11.24
CA PRO A 131 1.15 -10.24 -12.37
C PRO A 131 2.58 -10.75 -12.12
N ILE A 132 3.21 -10.36 -11.00
CA ILE A 132 4.61 -10.71 -10.70
C ILE A 132 4.76 -11.78 -9.60
N GLN A 133 3.71 -12.52 -9.29
CA GLN A 133 3.75 -13.55 -8.24
C GLN A 133 4.75 -14.68 -8.51
N ASP A 134 5.11 -14.91 -9.76
CA ASP A 134 6.14 -15.86 -10.19
C ASP A 134 7.58 -15.27 -10.18
N GLN A 135 7.71 -13.94 -10.06
CA GLN A 135 8.98 -13.22 -10.10
C GLN A 135 9.47 -12.80 -8.71
N PHE A 136 8.56 -12.68 -7.75
CA PHE A 136 8.87 -12.25 -6.40
C PHE A 136 8.02 -12.99 -5.36
N THR A 137 8.66 -13.47 -4.31
CA THR A 137 7.99 -14.11 -3.18
C THR A 137 7.94 -13.12 -2.00
N PRO A 138 6.80 -12.46 -1.76
CA PRO A 138 6.62 -11.58 -0.60
C PRO A 138 6.41 -12.40 0.69
N ASP A 139 6.32 -11.72 1.82
CA ASP A 139 5.89 -12.35 3.07
C ASP A 139 4.44 -12.81 3.03
N TYR A 140 3.60 -12.11 2.26
CA TYR A 140 2.19 -12.44 2.10
C TYR A 140 1.65 -12.11 0.70
N ILE A 141 0.79 -12.95 0.17
CA ILE A 141 -0.04 -12.66 -1.01
C ILE A 141 -1.48 -12.62 -0.54
N THR A 142 -2.19 -11.51 -0.79
CA THR A 142 -3.58 -11.38 -0.35
C THR A 142 -4.49 -12.35 -1.13
N LYS A 143 -5.48 -12.92 -0.47
CA LYS A 143 -6.52 -13.72 -1.13
C LYS A 143 -7.46 -12.86 -1.95
N ARG A 144 -7.64 -11.61 -1.50
CA ARG A 144 -8.45 -10.60 -2.19
C ARG A 144 -7.61 -9.91 -3.25
N HIS A 145 -8.27 -9.57 -4.35
CA HIS A 145 -7.67 -8.80 -5.42
C HIS A 145 -7.66 -7.30 -5.10
N GLY A 146 -6.79 -6.57 -5.80
CA GLY A 146 -6.79 -5.11 -5.79
C GLY A 146 -8.17 -4.55 -6.16
N GLY A 147 -8.57 -3.46 -5.50
CA GLY A 147 -9.91 -2.88 -5.65
C GLY A 147 -11.03 -3.63 -4.94
N TYR A 148 -10.78 -4.85 -4.48
CA TYR A 148 -11.78 -5.72 -3.83
C TYR A 148 -11.42 -6.05 -2.37
N GLY A 149 -10.60 -5.22 -1.75
CA GLY A 149 -10.24 -5.34 -0.35
C GLY A 149 -8.88 -5.99 -0.07
N ALA A 150 -7.96 -6.00 -1.03
CA ALA A 150 -6.59 -6.48 -0.82
C ALA A 150 -5.88 -5.66 0.26
N PHE A 151 -5.96 -4.33 0.21
CA PHE A 151 -5.39 -3.47 1.24
C PHE A 151 -6.07 -3.67 2.60
N ARG A 152 -7.38 -3.92 2.63
CA ARG A 152 -8.10 -4.24 3.86
C ARG A 152 -7.60 -5.53 4.49
N GLU A 153 -7.41 -6.59 3.73
CA GLU A 153 -6.88 -7.86 4.21
C GLU A 153 -5.46 -7.70 4.76
N PHE A 154 -4.60 -6.96 4.05
CA PHE A 154 -3.24 -6.64 4.49
C PHE A 154 -3.24 -5.87 5.82
N ALA A 155 -4.09 -4.85 5.95
CA ALA A 155 -4.23 -4.08 7.17
C ALA A 155 -4.74 -4.93 8.36
N ASP A 156 -5.70 -5.82 8.11
CA ASP A 156 -6.26 -6.70 9.15
C ASP A 156 -5.19 -7.64 9.73
N ILE A 157 -4.24 -8.14 8.93
CA ILE A 157 -3.11 -8.95 9.40
C ILE A 157 -2.26 -8.16 10.40
N ILE A 158 -1.94 -6.90 10.08
CA ILE A 158 -1.13 -6.03 10.95
C ILE A 158 -1.89 -5.71 12.24
N LEU A 159 -3.16 -5.32 12.11
CA LEU A 159 -4.00 -4.92 13.25
C LEU A 159 -4.27 -6.06 14.23
N ASN A 160 -4.40 -7.29 13.76
CA ASN A 160 -4.66 -8.47 14.61
C ASN A 160 -3.44 -8.91 15.43
N ALA A 161 -2.24 -8.45 15.08
CA ALA A 161 -1.00 -8.79 15.77
C ALA A 161 -0.54 -7.71 16.76
N GLN A 162 -1.23 -6.59 16.82
CA GLN A 162 -0.96 -5.43 17.70
C GLN A 162 -2.11 -5.14 18.65
#